data_42769500e780bc94ec494c55ebb81623
#
_entry.id   42769500e780bc94ec494c55ebb81623
#
_cell.length_a   1.000
_cell.length_b   1.000
_cell.length_c   1.000
_cell.angle_alpha   90.00
_cell.angle_beta   90.00
_cell.angle_gamma   90.00
#
_symmetry.space_group_name_H-M   'P 1'
#
loop_
_entity.id
_entity.type
_entity.pdbx_description
1 polymer ?
#
loop_
_entity_poly.entity_id
_entity_poly.type
_entity_poly.pdbx_seq_one_letter_code
_entity_poly.pdbx_strand_id
1 'polypeptide(L)'
;MSGEIAFANTALESFAALVTFVLLFACIAKIKMQRGIKHVTLKEAKRNTLDYILIIWLVIHMIVLTADVLSWTAMDFGKNEVWLLFMLNLTFTCLSLECMVYTYYVKETIYQHEKIGNTYVYLVMLSTVIAIILWITSDISGKFYYLDTQGNYTQGSIYWLCQFYCIIVMCGNIVILLKHRKALVRHDVLSLLMYGLIPIASIPAQMIWKSTTFNLATTLALIYICISVHMAQYDRIVKQEKLLIQQEHELSMNQMQMMIAQIQPHFLYNSLTALAQLCSKDPKEAKKAIINFADYWRNHINAIDKKESIPFEEELKYVKIYLYLEQLRFGDDLHVEYDLQKTDFKVPMLSVQPF
;
A
#
# COMPACT_ATOMS: atom_id res chain seq x y z
N MET A 1 -13.63 21.07 41.54
CA MET A 1 -13.06 19.77 41.12
C MET A 1 -11.71 19.68 41.83
N SER A 2 -11.29 18.52 42.36
CA SER A 2 -9.97 18.43 43.02
C SER A 2 -8.87 18.64 41.96
N GLY A 3 -7.82 19.43 42.28
CA GLY A 3 -6.71 19.71 41.37
C GLY A 3 -6.02 18.44 40.86
N GLU A 4 -6.10 17.35 41.61
CA GLU A 4 -5.62 16.02 41.20
C GLU A 4 -6.33 15.46 39.96
N ILE A 5 -7.64 15.67 39.83
CA ILE A 5 -8.41 15.19 38.64
C ILE A 5 -8.06 16.05 37.43
N ALA A 6 -7.94 17.37 37.58
CA ALA A 6 -7.53 18.26 36.50
C ALA A 6 -6.11 17.91 36.01
N PHE A 7 -5.17 17.71 36.92
CA PHE A 7 -3.80 17.30 36.59
C PHE A 7 -3.76 15.94 35.84
N ALA A 8 -4.51 14.95 36.33
CA ALA A 8 -4.59 13.62 35.69
C ALA A 8 -5.15 13.72 34.26
N ASN A 9 -6.23 14.47 34.07
CA ASN A 9 -6.84 14.69 32.74
C ASN A 9 -5.86 15.41 31.79
N THR A 10 -5.23 16.49 32.24
CA THR A 10 -4.23 17.22 31.45
C THR A 10 -3.05 16.33 31.03
N ALA A 11 -2.54 15.50 31.95
CA ALA A 11 -1.45 14.58 31.66
C ALA A 11 -1.84 13.50 30.63
N LEU A 12 -3.01 12.91 30.78
CA LEU A 12 -3.53 11.88 29.89
C LEU A 12 -3.78 12.40 28.46
N GLU A 13 -4.38 13.59 28.35
CA GLU A 13 -4.62 14.22 27.07
C GLU A 13 -3.36 14.74 26.39
N SER A 14 -2.41 15.25 27.15
CA SER A 14 -1.08 15.61 26.62
C SER A 14 -0.37 14.41 26.04
N PHE A 15 -0.44 13.26 26.70
CA PHE A 15 0.08 12.00 26.18
C PHE A 15 -0.67 11.56 24.91
N ALA A 16 -1.99 11.63 24.88
CA ALA A 16 -2.82 11.32 23.71
C ALA A 16 -2.49 12.24 22.52
N ALA A 17 -2.27 13.54 22.79
CA ALA A 17 -1.84 14.50 21.78
C ALA A 17 -0.46 14.15 21.20
N LEU A 18 0.51 13.78 22.03
CA LEU A 18 1.82 13.33 21.59
C LEU A 18 1.73 12.08 20.67
N VAL A 19 0.94 11.09 21.06
CA VAL A 19 0.71 9.89 20.26
C VAL A 19 0.07 10.25 18.94
N THR A 20 -0.96 11.09 18.93
CA THR A 20 -1.63 11.56 17.70
C THR A 20 -0.67 12.31 16.78
N PHE A 21 0.22 13.13 17.34
CA PHE A 21 1.28 13.81 16.59
C PHE A 21 2.22 12.82 15.90
N VAL A 22 2.65 11.77 16.59
CA VAL A 22 3.50 10.72 15.99
C VAL A 22 2.78 9.99 14.84
N LEU A 23 1.49 9.67 15.02
CA LEU A 23 0.67 9.06 13.98
C LEU A 23 0.51 9.98 12.77
N LEU A 24 0.26 11.26 12.99
CA LEU A 24 0.15 12.26 11.94
C LEU A 24 1.44 12.35 11.12
N PHE A 25 2.59 12.41 11.81
CA PHE A 25 3.89 12.45 11.16
C PHE A 25 4.14 11.17 10.33
N ALA A 26 3.81 9.99 10.87
CA ALA A 26 3.92 8.72 10.16
C ALA A 26 3.05 8.68 8.88
N CYS A 27 1.80 9.18 8.96
CA CYS A 27 0.90 9.26 7.80
C CYS A 27 1.42 10.23 6.74
N ILE A 28 1.95 11.40 7.12
CA ILE A 28 2.53 12.38 6.19
C ILE A 28 3.79 11.83 5.53
N ALA A 29 4.69 11.21 6.29
CA ALA A 29 5.92 10.60 5.77
C ALA A 29 5.60 9.52 4.73
N LYS A 30 4.58 8.70 4.99
CA LYS A 30 4.06 7.68 4.07
C LYS A 30 3.62 8.28 2.74
N ILE A 31 2.77 9.33 2.75
CA ILE A 31 2.30 9.97 1.52
C ILE A 31 3.47 10.56 0.73
N LYS A 32 4.44 11.16 1.41
CA LYS A 32 5.63 11.72 0.77
C LYS A 32 6.46 10.63 0.07
N MET A 33 6.62 9.46 0.71
CA MET A 33 7.33 8.32 0.13
C MET A 33 6.59 7.75 -1.10
N GLN A 34 5.26 7.68 -1.07
CA GLN A 34 4.45 7.19 -2.19
C GLN A 34 4.49 8.11 -3.41
N ARG A 35 4.59 9.44 -3.22
CA ARG A 35 4.71 10.42 -4.34
C ARG A 35 5.99 10.29 -5.16
N GLY A 36 7.03 9.67 -4.63
CA GLY A 36 8.28 9.40 -5.35
C GLY A 36 8.15 8.32 -6.44
N ILE A 37 7.05 7.56 -6.49
CA ILE A 37 6.82 6.48 -7.45
C ILE A 37 6.02 7.03 -8.63
N LYS A 38 6.62 7.08 -9.83
CA LYS A 38 6.12 7.81 -11.02
C LYS A 38 4.86 7.27 -11.71
N HIS A 39 4.32 6.11 -11.34
CA HIS A 39 3.13 5.54 -11.98
C HIS A 39 2.02 5.27 -10.96
N VAL A 40 1.09 6.23 -10.84
CA VAL A 40 -0.10 6.08 -9.98
C VAL A 40 -1.27 5.56 -10.80
N THR A 41 -1.79 4.39 -10.46
CA THR A 41 -3.02 3.84 -11.06
C THR A 41 -4.27 4.54 -10.51
N LEU A 42 -5.40 4.49 -11.23
CA LEU A 42 -6.70 5.03 -10.79
C LEU A 42 -7.13 4.48 -9.41
N LYS A 43 -6.76 3.23 -9.10
CA LYS A 43 -7.05 2.57 -7.83
C LYS A 43 -6.18 3.12 -6.68
N GLU A 44 -4.95 3.51 -6.98
CA GLU A 44 -4.04 4.19 -6.05
C GLU A 44 -4.46 5.63 -5.79
N ALA A 45 -4.97 6.35 -6.81
CA ALA A 45 -5.50 7.70 -6.65
C ALA A 45 -6.69 7.73 -5.68
N LYS A 46 -7.65 6.79 -5.78
CA LYS A 46 -8.77 6.67 -4.84
C LYS A 46 -8.33 6.34 -3.42
N ARG A 47 -7.27 5.54 -3.27
CA ARG A 47 -6.71 5.22 -1.95
C ARG A 47 -6.00 6.40 -1.33
N ASN A 48 -5.32 7.21 -2.13
CA ASN A 48 -4.70 8.44 -1.66
C ASN A 48 -5.74 9.39 -1.04
N THR A 49 -7.00 9.37 -1.52
CA THR A 49 -8.09 10.15 -0.94
C THR A 49 -8.35 9.74 0.52
N LEU A 50 -8.41 8.45 0.86
CA LEU A 50 -8.58 7.98 2.24
C LEU A 50 -7.41 8.37 3.14
N ASP A 51 -6.17 8.29 2.64
CA ASP A 51 -5.00 8.72 3.39
C ASP A 51 -5.04 10.23 3.71
N TYR A 52 -5.53 11.08 2.78
CA TYR A 52 -5.72 12.51 3.04
C TYR A 52 -6.84 12.79 4.05
N ILE A 53 -7.96 12.07 3.95
CA ILE A 53 -9.06 12.19 4.91
C ILE A 53 -8.56 11.80 6.32
N LEU A 54 -7.77 10.74 6.43
CA LEU A 54 -7.19 10.29 7.70
C LEU A 54 -6.23 11.34 8.29
N ILE A 55 -5.42 12.01 7.47
CA ILE A 55 -4.57 13.12 7.92
C ILE A 55 -5.42 14.29 8.44
N ILE A 56 -6.45 14.70 7.70
CA ILE A 56 -7.36 15.76 8.12
C ILE A 56 -8.01 15.39 9.47
N TRP A 57 -8.41 14.14 9.60
CA TRP A 57 -8.99 13.62 10.83
C TRP A 57 -8.02 13.70 12.02
N LEU A 58 -6.79 13.23 11.86
CA LEU A 58 -5.75 13.32 12.88
C LEU A 58 -5.42 14.77 13.26
N VAL A 59 -5.43 15.70 12.30
CA VAL A 59 -5.24 17.14 12.58
C VAL A 59 -6.38 17.70 13.42
N ILE A 60 -7.63 17.39 13.07
CA ILE A 60 -8.79 17.84 13.85
C ILE A 60 -8.74 17.26 15.26
N HIS A 61 -8.41 15.97 15.41
CA HIS A 61 -8.25 15.31 16.71
C HIS A 61 -7.15 15.94 17.56
N MET A 62 -6.02 16.29 16.95
CA MET A 62 -4.96 17.06 17.62
C MET A 62 -5.47 18.41 18.17
N ILE A 63 -6.29 19.11 17.39
CA ILE A 63 -6.88 20.37 17.81
C ILE A 63 -7.83 20.15 19.00
N VAL A 64 -8.67 19.09 18.98
CA VAL A 64 -9.54 18.72 20.11
C VAL A 64 -8.72 18.52 21.38
N LEU A 65 -7.70 17.64 21.33
CA LEU A 65 -6.87 17.32 22.50
C LEU A 65 -6.13 18.55 23.03
N THR A 66 -5.55 19.37 22.16
CA THR A 66 -4.82 20.57 22.57
C THR A 66 -5.74 21.64 23.15
N ALA A 67 -6.93 21.84 22.57
CA ALA A 67 -7.93 22.77 23.08
C ALA A 67 -8.47 22.33 24.45
N ASP A 68 -8.68 21.02 24.63
CA ASP A 68 -9.14 20.45 25.90
C ASP A 68 -8.06 20.57 27.00
N VAL A 69 -6.81 20.24 26.72
CA VAL A 69 -5.65 20.49 27.63
C VAL A 69 -5.57 21.95 28.03
N LEU A 70 -5.71 22.87 27.08
CA LEU A 70 -5.67 24.30 27.36
C LEU A 70 -6.89 24.79 28.18
N SER A 71 -8.07 24.18 28.02
CA SER A 71 -9.23 24.48 28.84
C SER A 71 -9.05 24.02 30.29
N TRP A 72 -8.48 22.81 30.51
CA TRP A 72 -8.15 22.33 31.86
C TRP A 72 -7.11 23.21 32.57
N THR A 73 -6.06 23.60 31.84
CA THR A 73 -5.01 24.48 32.39
C THR A 73 -5.53 25.89 32.70
N ALA A 74 -6.44 26.43 31.87
CA ALA A 74 -7.07 27.73 32.12
C ALA A 74 -7.97 27.70 33.35
N MET A 75 -8.61 26.59 33.66
CA MET A 75 -9.41 26.44 34.90
C MET A 75 -8.54 26.46 36.15
N ASP A 76 -7.29 25.93 36.10
CA ASP A 76 -6.41 25.83 37.28
C ASP A 76 -5.55 27.07 37.50
N PHE A 77 -5.03 27.73 36.44
CA PHE A 77 -3.94 28.72 36.57
C PHE A 77 -4.31 30.16 36.25
N GLY A 78 -5.46 30.41 35.65
CA GLY A 78 -5.78 31.79 35.28
C GLY A 78 -7.18 31.98 34.75
N LYS A 79 -8.01 32.59 35.53
CA LYS A 79 -9.44 32.88 35.27
C LYS A 79 -9.66 33.87 34.12
N ASN A 80 -9.12 33.63 32.94
CA ASN A 80 -9.51 34.36 31.74
C ASN A 80 -10.75 33.67 31.14
N GLU A 81 -11.91 34.14 31.53
CA GLU A 81 -13.20 33.57 31.12
C GLU A 81 -13.37 33.54 29.61
N VAL A 82 -12.93 34.57 28.90
CA VAL A 82 -13.00 34.64 27.43
C VAL A 82 -12.16 33.55 26.78
N TRP A 83 -10.95 33.33 27.32
CA TRP A 83 -10.08 32.28 26.82
C TRP A 83 -10.64 30.87 27.04
N LEU A 84 -11.19 30.64 28.23
CA LEU A 84 -11.81 29.35 28.58
C LEU A 84 -13.01 29.07 27.68
N LEU A 85 -13.92 30.00 27.48
CA LEU A 85 -15.07 29.88 26.58
C LEU A 85 -14.62 29.61 25.14
N PHE A 86 -13.58 30.32 24.66
CA PHE A 86 -13.03 30.11 23.34
C PHE A 86 -12.50 28.65 23.17
N MET A 87 -11.77 28.14 24.14
CA MET A 87 -11.23 26.75 24.07
C MET A 87 -12.35 25.71 24.13
N LEU A 88 -13.36 25.89 24.96
CA LEU A 88 -14.53 25.01 25.03
C LEU A 88 -15.30 25.00 23.70
N ASN A 89 -15.57 26.19 23.13
CA ASN A 89 -16.21 26.29 21.80
C ASN A 89 -15.41 25.58 20.72
N LEU A 90 -14.07 25.73 20.73
CA LEU A 90 -13.19 25.09 19.79
C LEU A 90 -13.25 23.55 19.94
N THR A 91 -13.21 23.03 21.18
CA THR A 91 -13.31 21.62 21.48
C THR A 91 -14.61 21.02 20.95
N PHE A 92 -15.78 21.60 21.28
CA PHE A 92 -17.06 21.06 20.82
C PHE A 92 -17.26 21.17 19.31
N THR A 93 -16.78 22.26 18.71
CA THR A 93 -16.83 22.46 17.25
C THR A 93 -15.98 21.40 16.54
N CYS A 94 -14.74 21.18 16.97
CA CYS A 94 -13.86 20.20 16.37
C CYS A 94 -14.33 18.76 16.61
N LEU A 95 -14.92 18.47 17.76
CA LEU A 95 -15.54 17.16 18.04
C LEU A 95 -16.71 16.87 17.07
N SER A 96 -17.52 17.89 16.76
CA SER A 96 -18.59 17.77 15.77
C SER A 96 -18.04 17.55 14.36
N LEU A 97 -16.92 18.20 14.01
CA LEU A 97 -16.22 17.97 12.74
C LEU A 97 -15.60 16.56 12.65
N GLU A 98 -15.12 16.01 13.76
CA GLU A 98 -14.64 14.62 13.80
C GLU A 98 -15.74 13.62 13.41
N CYS A 99 -16.94 13.80 13.95
CA CYS A 99 -18.09 12.98 13.58
C CYS A 99 -18.40 13.03 12.08
N MET A 100 -18.29 14.21 11.48
CA MET A 100 -18.48 14.43 10.03
C MET A 100 -17.37 13.75 9.23
N VAL A 101 -16.11 13.91 9.62
CA VAL A 101 -14.96 13.30 8.92
C VAL A 101 -15.01 11.79 9.02
N TYR A 102 -15.37 11.24 10.18
CA TYR A 102 -15.60 9.80 10.34
C TYR A 102 -16.68 9.30 9.38
N THR A 103 -17.82 10.01 9.28
CA THR A 103 -18.89 9.65 8.34
C THR A 103 -18.41 9.65 6.89
N TYR A 104 -17.64 10.66 6.53
CA TYR A 104 -17.09 10.79 5.18
C TYR A 104 -16.04 9.68 4.89
N TYR A 105 -15.22 9.34 5.88
CA TYR A 105 -14.25 8.24 5.78
C TYR A 105 -14.95 6.89 5.59
N VAL A 106 -16.00 6.59 6.39
CA VAL A 106 -16.83 5.39 6.24
C VAL A 106 -17.45 5.30 4.85
N LYS A 107 -18.06 6.39 4.38
CA LYS A 107 -18.66 6.48 3.05
C LYS A 107 -17.63 6.22 1.95
N GLU A 108 -16.47 6.85 2.02
CA GLU A 108 -15.44 6.72 1.00
C GLU A 108 -14.83 5.31 0.99
N THR A 109 -14.67 4.69 2.16
CA THR A 109 -14.24 3.28 2.27
C THR A 109 -15.23 2.35 1.59
N ILE A 110 -16.54 2.54 1.79
CA ILE A 110 -17.57 1.73 1.13
C ILE A 110 -17.57 2.02 -0.38
N TYR A 111 -17.47 3.29 -0.79
CA TYR A 111 -17.53 3.72 -2.19
C TYR A 111 -16.41 3.13 -3.05
N GLN A 112 -15.28 2.77 -2.47
CA GLN A 112 -14.21 2.06 -3.17
C GLN A 112 -14.63 0.67 -3.67
N HIS A 113 -15.63 0.06 -3.05
CA HIS A 113 -16.08 -1.30 -3.32
C HIS A 113 -17.51 -1.35 -3.89
N GLU A 114 -18.39 -0.46 -3.45
CA GLU A 114 -19.79 -0.40 -3.84
C GLU A 114 -20.24 1.07 -3.97
N LYS A 115 -21.04 1.39 -4.99
CA LYS A 115 -21.58 2.73 -5.15
C LYS A 115 -22.64 3.01 -4.08
N ILE A 116 -22.40 3.99 -3.22
CA ILE A 116 -23.31 4.46 -2.20
C ILE A 116 -23.70 5.91 -2.44
N GLY A 117 -24.97 6.26 -2.16
CA GLY A 117 -25.46 7.63 -2.28
C GLY A 117 -24.90 8.55 -1.19
N ASN A 118 -24.91 9.87 -1.45
CA ASN A 118 -24.39 10.87 -0.53
C ASN A 118 -25.43 11.38 0.50
N THR A 119 -26.67 10.95 0.42
CA THR A 119 -27.79 11.48 1.22
C THR A 119 -27.49 11.49 2.73
N TYR A 120 -26.95 10.38 3.25
CA TYR A 120 -26.60 10.30 4.67
C TYR A 120 -25.47 11.28 5.06
N VAL A 121 -24.47 11.43 4.20
CA VAL A 121 -23.37 12.38 4.43
C VAL A 121 -23.90 13.81 4.48
N TYR A 122 -24.79 14.17 3.56
CA TYR A 122 -25.42 15.52 3.58
C TYR A 122 -26.27 15.75 4.82
N LEU A 123 -27.00 14.74 5.31
CA LEU A 123 -27.76 14.84 6.56
C LEU A 123 -26.83 15.05 7.76
N VAL A 124 -25.73 14.30 7.85
CA VAL A 124 -24.73 14.50 8.92
C VAL A 124 -24.06 15.85 8.79
N MET A 125 -23.70 16.29 7.58
CA MET A 125 -23.11 17.61 7.35
C MET A 125 -24.06 18.73 7.81
N LEU A 126 -25.35 18.67 7.48
CA LEU A 126 -26.34 19.64 7.92
C LEU A 126 -26.47 19.62 9.44
N SER A 127 -26.56 18.43 10.06
CA SER A 127 -26.66 18.32 11.51
C SER A 127 -25.39 18.83 12.23
N THR A 128 -24.22 18.65 11.63
CA THR A 128 -22.94 19.20 12.14
C THR A 128 -22.96 20.72 12.13
N VAL A 129 -23.43 21.36 11.05
CA VAL A 129 -23.53 22.82 10.95
C VAL A 129 -24.50 23.36 12.02
N ILE A 130 -25.65 22.71 12.20
CA ILE A 130 -26.61 23.09 13.27
C ILE A 130 -25.96 22.94 14.65
N ALA A 131 -25.27 21.85 14.92
CA ALA A 131 -24.56 21.62 16.17
C ALA A 131 -23.52 22.71 16.45
N ILE A 132 -22.70 23.08 15.49
CA ILE A 132 -21.69 24.15 15.61
C ILE A 132 -22.35 25.49 15.96
N ILE A 133 -23.43 25.84 15.28
CA ILE A 133 -24.19 27.08 15.59
C ILE A 133 -24.70 27.07 17.04
N LEU A 134 -25.21 25.93 17.49
CA LEU A 134 -25.71 25.78 18.87
C LEU A 134 -24.59 25.87 19.91
N TRP A 135 -23.39 25.30 19.62
CA TRP A 135 -22.23 25.43 20.53
C TRP A 135 -21.78 26.91 20.67
N ILE A 136 -21.59 27.59 19.54
CA ILE A 136 -21.14 29.00 19.52
C ILE A 136 -22.14 29.88 20.24
N THR A 137 -23.45 29.62 20.11
CA THR A 137 -24.48 30.42 20.80
C THR A 137 -24.64 30.06 22.28
N SER A 138 -23.92 29.05 22.78
CA SER A 138 -24.00 28.66 24.18
C SER A 138 -23.52 29.76 25.14
N ASP A 139 -22.50 30.50 24.76
CA ASP A 139 -21.96 31.63 25.54
C ASP A 139 -23.01 32.69 25.89
N ILE A 140 -24.00 32.87 25.00
CA ILE A 140 -25.08 33.81 25.18
C ILE A 140 -26.27 33.15 25.89
N SER A 141 -26.60 31.94 25.53
CA SER A 141 -27.81 31.25 25.98
C SER A 141 -27.65 30.54 27.34
N GLY A 142 -26.42 30.17 27.73
CA GLY A 142 -26.12 29.37 28.91
C GLY A 142 -26.74 27.97 28.92
N LYS A 143 -27.33 27.54 27.80
CA LYS A 143 -28.13 26.29 27.75
C LYS A 143 -27.30 25.02 27.70
N PHE A 144 -26.17 25.05 26.98
CA PHE A 144 -25.29 23.88 26.85
C PHE A 144 -24.22 23.89 27.95
N TYR A 145 -23.52 25.03 28.12
CA TYR A 145 -22.54 25.27 29.17
C TYR A 145 -22.45 26.78 29.42
N TYR A 146 -22.01 27.13 30.60
CA TYR A 146 -21.80 28.53 31.01
C TYR A 146 -20.73 28.57 32.09
N LEU A 147 -20.20 29.77 32.35
CA LEU A 147 -19.35 30.00 33.50
C LEU A 147 -20.22 30.57 34.63
N ASP A 148 -20.03 30.03 35.86
CA ASP A 148 -20.70 30.58 37.04
C ASP A 148 -20.11 31.92 37.45
N THR A 149 -20.66 32.53 38.46
CA THR A 149 -20.19 33.84 39.00
C THR A 149 -18.77 33.82 39.55
N GLN A 150 -18.18 32.64 39.69
CA GLN A 150 -16.81 32.44 40.13
C GLN A 150 -15.87 32.08 38.96
N GLY A 151 -16.39 32.06 37.73
CA GLY A 151 -15.63 31.69 36.52
C GLY A 151 -15.42 30.20 36.36
N ASN A 152 -16.17 29.33 37.07
CA ASN A 152 -16.05 27.90 36.90
C ASN A 152 -16.99 27.38 35.81
N TYR A 153 -16.51 26.37 35.06
CA TYR A 153 -17.32 25.70 34.07
C TYR A 153 -18.51 24.96 34.69
N THR A 154 -19.69 25.19 34.15
CA THR A 154 -20.93 24.54 34.58
C THR A 154 -21.72 24.04 33.38
N GLN A 155 -22.24 22.83 33.48
CA GLN A 155 -23.06 22.21 32.43
C GLN A 155 -24.47 22.85 32.45
N GLY A 156 -24.95 23.25 31.29
CA GLY A 156 -26.30 23.82 31.11
C GLY A 156 -27.38 22.71 31.08
N SER A 157 -28.62 23.15 31.08
CA SER A 157 -29.81 22.28 31.18
C SER A 157 -29.96 21.29 30.02
N ILE A 158 -29.42 21.59 28.84
CA ILE A 158 -29.46 20.72 27.63
C ILE A 158 -28.09 20.23 27.20
N TYR A 159 -27.09 20.25 28.10
CA TYR A 159 -25.74 19.71 27.83
C TYR A 159 -25.74 18.29 27.32
N TRP A 160 -26.63 17.42 27.80
CA TRP A 160 -26.76 16.04 27.34
C TRP A 160 -27.00 15.91 25.83
N LEU A 161 -27.53 16.96 25.16
CA LEU A 161 -27.74 16.93 23.71
C LEU A 161 -26.43 16.86 22.93
N CYS A 162 -25.32 17.38 23.49
CA CYS A 162 -23.98 17.27 22.92
C CYS A 162 -23.55 15.80 22.79
N GLN A 163 -23.80 15.04 23.85
CA GLN A 163 -23.45 13.62 23.91
C GLN A 163 -24.34 12.79 22.95
N PHE A 164 -25.65 13.08 22.95
CA PHE A 164 -26.60 12.40 22.06
C PHE A 164 -26.32 12.63 20.60
N TYR A 165 -25.85 13.82 20.20
CA TYR A 165 -25.45 14.10 18.82
C TYR A 165 -24.34 13.12 18.36
N CYS A 166 -23.26 13.02 19.12
CA CYS A 166 -22.16 12.09 18.81
C CYS A 166 -22.62 10.63 18.73
N ILE A 167 -23.44 10.19 19.71
CA ILE A 167 -23.99 8.84 19.76
C ILE A 167 -24.83 8.54 18.51
N ILE A 168 -25.74 9.44 18.13
CA ILE A 168 -26.61 9.25 16.96
C ILE A 168 -25.80 9.12 15.68
N VAL A 169 -24.80 9.98 15.47
CA VAL A 169 -23.96 9.93 14.27
C VAL A 169 -23.12 8.65 14.26
N MET A 170 -22.52 8.26 15.38
CA MET A 170 -21.74 7.03 15.49
C MET A 170 -22.61 5.78 15.26
N CYS A 171 -23.79 5.70 15.87
CA CYS A 171 -24.74 4.61 15.63
C CYS A 171 -25.19 4.52 14.17
N GLY A 172 -25.46 5.69 13.52
CA GLY A 172 -25.81 5.74 12.12
C GLY A 172 -24.70 5.20 11.22
N ASN A 173 -23.44 5.56 11.49
CA ASN A 173 -22.29 5.01 10.79
C ASN A 173 -22.13 3.49 10.99
N ILE A 174 -22.34 2.98 12.21
CA ILE A 174 -22.32 1.54 12.50
C ILE A 174 -23.39 0.82 11.67
N VAL A 175 -24.62 1.37 11.61
CA VAL A 175 -25.72 0.76 10.82
C VAL A 175 -25.36 0.69 9.34
N ILE A 176 -24.83 1.78 8.76
CA ILE A 176 -24.42 1.81 7.36
C ILE A 176 -23.29 0.81 7.10
N LEU A 177 -22.29 0.75 7.97
CA LEU A 177 -21.17 -0.15 7.85
C LEU A 177 -21.61 -1.62 7.91
N LEU A 178 -22.51 -1.97 8.81
CA LEU A 178 -23.08 -3.32 8.94
C LEU A 178 -23.92 -3.71 7.70
N LYS A 179 -24.66 -2.76 7.12
CA LYS A 179 -25.44 -2.96 5.90
C LYS A 179 -24.53 -3.33 4.71
N HIS A 180 -23.38 -2.67 4.56
CA HIS A 180 -22.45 -2.86 3.46
C HIS A 180 -21.25 -3.76 3.78
N ARG A 181 -21.27 -4.47 4.94
CA ARG A 181 -20.13 -5.28 5.43
C ARG A 181 -19.66 -6.39 4.48
N LYS A 182 -20.55 -6.88 3.60
CA LYS A 182 -20.20 -7.94 2.64
C LYS A 182 -19.31 -7.45 1.49
N ALA A 183 -19.35 -6.15 1.18
CA ALA A 183 -18.53 -5.52 0.15
C ALA A 183 -17.13 -5.17 0.66
N LEU A 184 -16.94 -5.10 1.98
CA LEU A 184 -15.71 -4.62 2.61
C LEU A 184 -14.81 -5.78 3.07
N VAL A 185 -13.53 -5.48 3.23
CA VAL A 185 -12.58 -6.40 3.85
C VAL A 185 -12.83 -6.44 5.37
N ARG A 186 -12.70 -7.62 5.99
CA ARG A 186 -13.05 -7.82 7.42
C ARG A 186 -12.32 -6.87 8.36
N HIS A 187 -11.05 -6.59 8.12
CA HIS A 187 -10.27 -5.70 8.98
C HIS A 187 -10.74 -4.23 8.87
N ASP A 188 -11.17 -3.75 7.67
CA ASP A 188 -11.70 -2.40 7.50
C ASP A 188 -13.02 -2.25 8.25
N VAL A 189 -13.91 -3.27 8.16
CA VAL A 189 -15.16 -3.29 8.92
C VAL A 189 -14.87 -3.24 10.42
N LEU A 190 -13.92 -4.05 10.91
CA LEU A 190 -13.63 -4.14 12.34
C LEU A 190 -13.04 -2.82 12.86
N SER A 191 -12.09 -2.22 12.15
CA SER A 191 -11.45 -0.96 12.57
C SER A 191 -12.43 0.20 12.63
N LEU A 192 -13.32 0.30 11.66
CA LEU A 192 -14.35 1.34 11.63
C LEU A 192 -15.45 1.10 12.68
N LEU A 193 -15.84 -0.16 12.93
CA LEU A 193 -16.76 -0.49 14.02
C LEU A 193 -16.18 -0.15 15.39
N MET A 194 -14.89 -0.45 15.62
CA MET A 194 -14.22 -0.12 16.88
C MET A 194 -14.17 1.38 17.14
N TYR A 195 -13.98 2.20 16.10
CA TYR A 195 -14.04 3.66 16.26
C TYR A 195 -15.45 4.15 16.67
N GLY A 196 -16.50 3.52 16.20
CA GLY A 196 -17.84 3.86 16.66
C GLY A 196 -18.17 3.34 18.09
N LEU A 197 -17.72 2.14 18.42
CA LEU A 197 -18.11 1.45 19.66
C LEU A 197 -17.27 1.89 20.88
N ILE A 198 -15.95 2.03 20.76
CA ILE A 198 -15.06 2.34 21.90
C ILE A 198 -15.40 3.68 22.54
N PRO A 199 -15.57 4.80 21.79
CA PRO A 199 -15.98 6.06 22.40
C PRO A 199 -17.36 6.01 23.03
N ILE A 200 -18.35 5.35 22.42
CA ILE A 200 -19.68 5.17 23.01
C ILE A 200 -19.58 4.44 24.36
N ALA A 201 -18.78 3.37 24.41
CA ALA A 201 -18.58 2.60 25.63
C ALA A 201 -17.87 3.38 26.75
N SER A 202 -17.13 4.45 26.43
CA SER A 202 -16.44 5.30 27.41
C SER A 202 -17.36 6.35 28.06
N ILE A 203 -18.53 6.66 27.48
CA ILE A 203 -19.44 7.71 27.96
C ILE A 203 -19.89 7.49 29.43
N PRO A 204 -20.29 6.29 29.87
CA PRO A 204 -20.65 6.08 31.28
C PRO A 204 -19.50 6.41 32.25
N ALA A 205 -18.26 6.02 31.88
CA ALA A 205 -17.09 6.33 32.67
C ALA A 205 -16.84 7.85 32.77
N GLN A 206 -16.98 8.58 31.66
CA GLN A 206 -16.89 10.03 31.65
C GLN A 206 -17.93 10.69 32.54
N MET A 207 -19.16 10.18 32.57
CA MET A 207 -20.22 10.73 33.40
C MET A 207 -19.99 10.50 34.92
N ILE A 208 -19.42 9.33 35.28
CA ILE A 208 -19.15 8.97 36.68
C ILE A 208 -17.94 9.72 37.21
N TRP A 209 -16.82 9.71 36.47
CA TRP A 209 -15.53 10.24 36.95
C TRP A 209 -15.24 11.66 36.49
N LYS A 210 -16.13 12.29 35.69
CA LYS A 210 -15.93 13.63 35.11
C LYS A 210 -14.55 13.74 34.43
N SER A 211 -14.13 12.67 33.76
CA SER A 211 -12.81 12.50 33.18
C SER A 211 -12.87 12.63 31.64
N THR A 212 -11.73 12.82 31.02
CA THR A 212 -11.57 12.92 29.56
C THR A 212 -11.53 11.57 28.86
N THR A 213 -12.21 10.56 29.42
CA THR A 213 -12.21 9.19 28.91
C THR A 213 -12.71 9.05 27.48
N PHE A 214 -13.61 9.94 27.04
CA PHE A 214 -14.07 9.95 25.65
C PHE A 214 -12.96 10.30 24.66
N ASN A 215 -12.16 11.33 24.93
CA ASN A 215 -11.05 11.75 24.07
C ASN A 215 -9.93 10.68 24.03
N LEU A 216 -9.66 10.02 25.14
CA LEU A 216 -8.74 8.88 25.18
C LEU A 216 -9.26 7.69 24.37
N ALA A 217 -10.55 7.39 24.47
CA ALA A 217 -11.21 6.30 23.74
C ALA A 217 -11.16 6.57 22.22
N THR A 218 -11.41 7.80 21.77
CA THR A 218 -11.28 8.19 20.36
C THR A 218 -9.83 8.11 19.88
N THR A 219 -8.85 8.50 20.70
CA THR A 219 -7.43 8.35 20.39
C THR A 219 -7.05 6.87 20.18
N LEU A 220 -7.45 5.99 21.09
CA LEU A 220 -7.19 4.54 20.97
C LEU A 220 -7.84 3.95 19.71
N ALA A 221 -9.06 4.39 19.40
CA ALA A 221 -9.77 3.95 18.20
C ALA A 221 -9.08 4.45 16.91
N LEU A 222 -8.55 5.68 16.88
CA LEU A 222 -7.75 6.22 15.78
C LEU A 222 -6.42 5.47 15.62
N ILE A 223 -5.73 5.14 16.70
CA ILE A 223 -4.53 4.28 16.68
C ILE A 223 -4.86 2.97 15.98
N TYR A 224 -5.96 2.34 16.36
CA TYR A 224 -6.38 1.07 15.76
C TYR A 224 -6.66 1.19 14.26
N ILE A 225 -7.34 2.27 13.81
CA ILE A 225 -7.52 2.56 12.38
C ILE A 225 -6.18 2.71 11.67
N CYS A 226 -5.24 3.51 12.22
CA CYS A 226 -3.93 3.72 11.63
C CYS A 226 -3.16 2.40 11.49
N ILE A 227 -3.15 1.57 12.53
CA ILE A 227 -2.52 0.23 12.49
C ILE A 227 -3.17 -0.64 11.42
N SER A 228 -4.50 -0.70 11.37
CA SER A 228 -5.26 -1.48 10.38
C SER A 228 -4.92 -1.08 8.95
N VAL A 229 -4.88 0.23 8.67
CA VAL A 229 -4.51 0.78 7.36
C VAL A 229 -3.06 0.42 6.99
N HIS A 230 -2.13 0.51 7.94
CA HIS A 230 -0.73 0.14 7.70
C HIS A 230 -0.55 -1.35 7.46
N MET A 231 -1.20 -2.22 8.24
CA MET A 231 -1.14 -3.68 8.06
C MET A 231 -1.71 -4.11 6.71
N ALA A 232 -2.86 -3.54 6.31
CA ALA A 232 -3.45 -3.83 5.00
C ALA A 232 -2.53 -3.43 3.82
N GLN A 233 -1.72 -2.38 3.99
CA GLN A 233 -0.75 -1.97 2.97
C GLN A 233 0.48 -2.88 2.95
N TYR A 234 0.99 -3.23 4.11
CA TYR A 234 2.11 -4.17 4.24
C TYR A 234 1.78 -5.50 3.55
N ASP A 235 0.60 -6.07 3.80
CA ASP A 235 0.15 -7.30 3.16
C ASP A 235 0.09 -7.19 1.62
N ARG A 236 -0.28 -6.01 1.11
CA ARG A 236 -0.30 -5.76 -0.34
C ARG A 236 1.10 -5.70 -0.93
N ILE A 237 2.02 -5.00 -0.26
CA ILE A 237 3.43 -4.89 -0.70
C ILE A 237 4.06 -6.29 -0.75
N VAL A 238 3.90 -7.08 0.31
CA VAL A 238 4.42 -8.45 0.37
C VAL A 238 3.82 -9.33 -0.74
N LYS A 239 2.52 -9.19 -1.04
CA LYS A 239 1.90 -9.93 -2.15
C LYS A 239 2.43 -9.52 -3.51
N GLN A 240 2.66 -8.22 -3.73
CA GLN A 240 3.24 -7.72 -4.98
C GLN A 240 4.68 -8.20 -5.16
N GLU A 241 5.49 -8.15 -4.11
CA GLU A 241 6.87 -8.63 -4.12
C GLU A 241 6.95 -10.12 -4.46
N LYS A 242 6.10 -10.96 -3.83
CA LYS A 242 6.00 -12.38 -4.15
C LYS A 242 5.64 -12.62 -5.63
N LEU A 243 4.70 -11.84 -6.16
CA LEU A 243 4.30 -11.96 -7.57
C LEU A 243 5.45 -11.58 -8.51
N LEU A 244 6.20 -10.53 -8.21
CA LEU A 244 7.37 -10.13 -8.99
C LEU A 244 8.44 -11.22 -9.01
N ILE A 245 8.77 -11.79 -7.85
CA ILE A 245 9.72 -12.91 -7.74
C ILE A 245 9.28 -14.12 -8.57
N GLN A 246 7.98 -14.44 -8.56
CA GLN A 246 7.44 -15.51 -9.40
C GLN A 246 7.59 -15.21 -10.89
N GLN A 247 7.28 -13.99 -11.32
CA GLN A 247 7.43 -13.58 -12.72
C GLN A 247 8.89 -13.60 -13.17
N GLU A 248 9.82 -13.15 -12.34
CA GLU A 248 11.27 -13.24 -12.63
C GLU A 248 11.74 -14.69 -12.77
N HIS A 249 11.27 -15.57 -11.89
CA HIS A 249 11.58 -17.00 -11.97
C HIS A 249 11.03 -17.63 -13.25
N GLU A 250 9.76 -17.37 -13.61
CA GLU A 250 9.15 -17.85 -14.85
C GLU A 250 9.89 -17.34 -16.08
N LEU A 251 10.28 -16.05 -16.08
CA LEU A 251 11.07 -15.46 -17.17
C LEU A 251 12.43 -16.17 -17.32
N SER A 252 13.12 -16.40 -16.20
CA SER A 252 14.39 -17.14 -16.19
C SER A 252 14.25 -18.57 -16.71
N MET A 253 13.20 -19.28 -16.30
CA MET A 253 12.91 -20.64 -16.79
C MET A 253 12.60 -20.65 -18.29
N ASN A 254 11.82 -19.68 -18.78
CA ASN A 254 11.52 -19.56 -20.21
C ASN A 254 12.78 -19.25 -21.02
N GLN A 255 13.67 -18.39 -20.52
CA GLN A 255 14.97 -18.12 -21.16
C GLN A 255 15.83 -19.38 -21.20
N MET A 256 15.89 -20.14 -20.11
CA MET A 256 16.62 -21.42 -20.07
C MET A 256 16.03 -22.44 -21.06
N GLN A 257 14.70 -22.55 -21.15
CA GLN A 257 14.05 -23.44 -22.13
C GLN A 257 14.36 -23.01 -23.57
N MET A 258 14.34 -21.71 -23.87
CA MET A 258 14.73 -21.20 -25.19
C MET A 258 16.18 -21.52 -25.51
N MET A 259 17.10 -21.39 -24.54
CA MET A 259 18.51 -21.78 -24.71
C MET A 259 18.64 -23.30 -25.02
N ILE A 260 17.94 -24.15 -24.28
CA ILE A 260 17.93 -25.59 -24.51
C ILE A 260 17.33 -25.94 -25.87
N ALA A 261 16.29 -25.25 -26.31
CA ALA A 261 15.68 -25.49 -27.62
C ALA A 261 16.58 -25.06 -28.79
N GLN A 262 17.47 -24.09 -28.60
CA GLN A 262 18.50 -23.72 -29.58
C GLN A 262 19.62 -24.78 -29.74
N ILE A 263 19.79 -25.65 -28.73
CA ILE A 263 20.63 -26.85 -28.85
C ILE A 263 19.83 -27.83 -29.71
N GLN A 264 20.07 -27.93 -31.01
CA GLN A 264 19.41 -28.90 -31.89
C GLN A 264 19.60 -30.33 -31.38
N PRO A 265 18.69 -30.92 -30.55
CA PRO A 265 18.94 -32.23 -29.91
C PRO A 265 19.10 -33.36 -30.94
N HIS A 266 18.38 -33.24 -32.05
CA HIS A 266 18.41 -34.19 -33.14
C HIS A 266 19.80 -34.22 -33.81
N PHE A 267 20.44 -33.08 -34.05
CA PHE A 267 21.81 -33.03 -34.59
C PHE A 267 22.80 -33.66 -33.62
N LEU A 268 22.68 -33.39 -32.31
CA LEU A 268 23.53 -33.97 -31.28
C LEU A 268 23.48 -35.49 -31.29
N TYR A 269 22.28 -36.09 -31.23
CA TYR A 269 22.11 -37.55 -31.24
C TYR A 269 22.62 -38.18 -32.54
N ASN A 270 22.33 -37.58 -33.67
CA ASN A 270 22.75 -38.10 -34.97
C ASN A 270 24.26 -38.04 -35.16
N SER A 271 24.88 -36.92 -34.78
CA SER A 271 26.34 -36.75 -34.85
C SER A 271 27.06 -37.78 -33.95
N LEU A 272 26.58 -37.96 -32.69
CA LEU A 272 27.14 -38.97 -31.78
C LEU A 272 26.99 -40.39 -32.33
N THR A 273 25.87 -40.73 -32.98
CA THR A 273 25.65 -42.02 -33.60
C THR A 273 26.61 -42.25 -34.77
N ALA A 274 26.79 -41.25 -35.64
CA ALA A 274 27.73 -41.31 -36.77
C ALA A 274 29.19 -41.46 -36.27
N LEU A 275 29.58 -40.70 -35.24
CA LEU A 275 30.89 -40.79 -34.61
C LEU A 275 31.15 -42.18 -34.01
N ALA A 276 30.17 -42.79 -33.34
CA ALA A 276 30.28 -44.14 -32.78
C ALA A 276 30.49 -45.20 -33.88
N GLN A 277 29.78 -45.07 -35.01
CA GLN A 277 29.99 -45.97 -36.17
C GLN A 277 31.38 -45.79 -36.81
N LEU A 278 31.85 -44.53 -36.90
CA LEU A 278 33.14 -44.18 -37.44
C LEU A 278 34.30 -44.75 -36.60
N CYS A 279 34.15 -44.80 -35.28
CA CYS A 279 35.13 -45.38 -34.37
C CYS A 279 35.49 -46.86 -34.72
N SER A 280 34.51 -47.59 -35.23
CA SER A 280 34.71 -48.99 -35.65
C SER A 280 35.29 -49.15 -37.07
N LYS A 281 35.07 -48.14 -37.96
CA LYS A 281 35.48 -48.17 -39.36
C LYS A 281 36.85 -47.53 -39.57
N ASP A 282 37.05 -46.32 -39.07
CA ASP A 282 38.31 -45.57 -39.16
C ASP A 282 38.53 -44.77 -37.83
N PRO A 283 39.33 -45.37 -36.91
CA PRO A 283 39.62 -44.74 -35.62
C PRO A 283 40.40 -43.41 -35.73
N LYS A 284 41.18 -43.22 -36.80
CA LYS A 284 41.92 -41.95 -36.98
C LYS A 284 41.00 -40.82 -37.39
N GLU A 285 40.13 -41.04 -38.36
CA GLU A 285 39.14 -40.05 -38.78
C GLU A 285 38.08 -39.81 -37.68
N ALA A 286 37.69 -40.85 -36.92
CA ALA A 286 36.83 -40.70 -35.77
C ALA A 286 37.40 -39.75 -34.71
N LYS A 287 38.70 -39.86 -34.38
CA LYS A 287 39.37 -38.94 -33.46
C LYS A 287 39.30 -37.49 -33.93
N LYS A 288 39.51 -37.22 -35.20
CA LYS A 288 39.45 -35.90 -35.81
C LYS A 288 38.02 -35.37 -35.77
N ALA A 289 37.03 -36.17 -36.10
CA ALA A 289 35.62 -35.83 -36.10
C ALA A 289 35.12 -35.51 -34.68
N ILE A 290 35.56 -36.25 -33.66
CA ILE A 290 35.22 -35.96 -32.25
C ILE A 290 35.79 -34.63 -31.80
N ILE A 291 37.04 -34.30 -32.20
CA ILE A 291 37.63 -32.99 -31.85
C ILE A 291 36.84 -31.87 -32.53
N ASN A 292 36.51 -31.99 -33.80
CA ASN A 292 35.71 -31.00 -34.53
C ASN A 292 34.30 -30.84 -33.90
N PHE A 293 33.67 -31.93 -33.49
CA PHE A 293 32.39 -31.92 -32.81
C PHE A 293 32.45 -31.18 -31.46
N ALA A 294 33.51 -31.44 -30.67
CA ALA A 294 33.72 -30.77 -29.39
C ALA A 294 33.96 -29.26 -29.58
N ASP A 295 34.74 -28.85 -30.60
CA ASP A 295 35.00 -27.46 -30.92
C ASP A 295 33.73 -26.75 -31.44
N TYR A 296 32.94 -27.43 -32.28
CA TYR A 296 31.63 -26.92 -32.73
C TYR A 296 30.72 -26.64 -31.53
N TRP A 297 30.56 -27.61 -30.61
CA TRP A 297 29.70 -27.43 -29.44
C TRP A 297 30.17 -26.36 -28.49
N ARG A 298 31.47 -26.28 -28.22
CA ARG A 298 32.04 -25.22 -27.37
C ARG A 298 31.72 -23.85 -27.92
N ASN A 299 31.86 -23.65 -29.22
CA ASN A 299 31.59 -22.38 -29.87
C ASN A 299 30.10 -22.10 -29.96
N HIS A 300 29.26 -23.09 -30.20
CA HIS A 300 27.81 -22.96 -30.21
C HIS A 300 27.26 -22.52 -28.85
N ILE A 301 27.72 -23.10 -27.76
CA ILE A 301 27.35 -22.69 -26.39
C ILE A 301 27.81 -21.25 -26.10
N ASN A 302 29.05 -20.91 -26.48
CA ASN A 302 29.58 -19.56 -26.28
C ASN A 302 28.84 -18.49 -27.11
N ALA A 303 28.26 -18.89 -28.25
CA ALA A 303 27.46 -18.02 -29.12
C ALA A 303 26.13 -17.59 -28.51
N ILE A 304 25.51 -18.47 -27.68
CA ILE A 304 24.21 -18.18 -27.03
C ILE A 304 24.31 -16.97 -26.12
N ASP A 305 25.45 -16.75 -25.44
CA ASP A 305 25.69 -15.64 -24.53
C ASP A 305 26.13 -14.35 -25.23
N LYS A 306 26.67 -14.45 -26.47
CA LYS A 306 27.23 -13.31 -27.19
C LYS A 306 26.25 -12.78 -28.24
N LYS A 307 25.75 -11.56 -28.03
CA LYS A 307 24.91 -10.83 -29.01
C LYS A 307 25.72 -10.04 -30.05
N GLU A 308 27.02 -10.19 -30.08
CA GLU A 308 27.91 -9.42 -30.98
C GLU A 308 28.07 -10.09 -32.34
N SER A 309 28.16 -9.26 -33.40
CA SER A 309 28.45 -9.74 -34.75
C SER A 309 29.91 -10.13 -34.88
N ILE A 310 30.17 -11.31 -35.48
CA ILE A 310 31.51 -11.85 -35.76
C ILE A 310 31.92 -11.68 -37.25
N PRO A 311 33.20 -11.73 -37.59
CA PRO A 311 33.63 -11.82 -39.00
C PRO A 311 33.01 -13.04 -39.69
N PHE A 312 32.55 -12.87 -40.94
CA PHE A 312 31.96 -13.98 -41.72
C PHE A 312 32.90 -15.18 -41.87
N GLU A 313 34.21 -14.93 -41.97
CA GLU A 313 35.20 -16.03 -42.03
C GLU A 313 35.20 -16.92 -40.79
N GLU A 314 34.94 -16.36 -39.63
CA GLU A 314 34.81 -17.11 -38.37
C GLU A 314 33.50 -17.93 -38.36
N GLU A 315 32.38 -17.36 -38.77
CA GLU A 315 31.10 -18.07 -38.92
C GLU A 315 31.22 -19.19 -39.95
N LEU A 316 31.85 -18.94 -41.09
CA LEU A 316 32.09 -19.93 -42.15
C LEU A 316 32.89 -21.13 -41.65
N LYS A 317 33.85 -20.96 -40.75
CA LYS A 317 34.57 -22.06 -40.12
C LYS A 317 33.62 -22.99 -39.36
N TYR A 318 32.67 -22.45 -38.63
CA TYR A 318 31.67 -23.25 -37.89
C TYR A 318 30.70 -23.96 -38.83
N VAL A 319 30.26 -23.30 -39.90
CA VAL A 319 29.45 -23.91 -40.96
C VAL A 319 30.18 -25.09 -41.62
N LYS A 320 31.48 -24.93 -41.91
CA LYS A 320 32.29 -26.03 -42.47
C LYS A 320 32.40 -27.21 -41.54
N ILE A 321 32.57 -27.01 -40.23
CA ILE A 321 32.59 -28.09 -39.24
C ILE A 321 31.23 -28.81 -39.20
N TYR A 322 30.14 -28.04 -39.16
CA TYR A 322 28.77 -28.58 -39.18
C TYR A 322 28.54 -29.47 -40.42
N LEU A 323 28.81 -28.93 -41.61
CA LEU A 323 28.63 -29.66 -42.88
C LEU A 323 29.53 -30.90 -42.99
N TYR A 324 30.74 -30.84 -42.46
CA TYR A 324 31.63 -32.02 -42.38
C TYR A 324 31.00 -33.12 -41.50
N LEU A 325 30.40 -32.78 -40.36
CA LEU A 325 29.73 -33.75 -39.50
C LEU A 325 28.48 -34.34 -40.16
N GLU A 326 27.73 -33.54 -40.92
CA GLU A 326 26.58 -34.03 -41.70
C GLU A 326 27.02 -34.90 -42.87
N GLN A 327 28.14 -34.60 -43.54
CA GLN A 327 28.71 -35.49 -44.59
C GLN A 327 29.14 -36.84 -44.02
N LEU A 328 29.69 -36.92 -42.81
CA LEU A 328 29.96 -38.18 -42.13
C LEU A 328 28.72 -39.03 -41.91
N ARG A 329 27.59 -38.40 -41.74
CA ARG A 329 26.28 -39.02 -41.51
C ARG A 329 25.63 -39.50 -42.81
N PHE A 330 25.61 -38.64 -43.82
CA PHE A 330 24.89 -38.91 -45.08
C PHE A 330 25.78 -39.59 -46.14
N GLY A 331 27.12 -39.58 -45.94
CA GLY A 331 28.04 -40.16 -46.91
C GLY A 331 27.96 -39.48 -48.27
N ASP A 332 27.85 -40.30 -49.30
CA ASP A 332 27.79 -39.83 -50.71
C ASP A 332 26.50 -39.15 -51.11
N ASP A 333 25.47 -39.18 -50.23
CA ASP A 333 24.19 -38.52 -50.47
C ASP A 333 24.26 -37.00 -50.25
N LEU A 334 25.32 -36.48 -49.59
CA LEU A 334 25.49 -35.05 -49.31
C LEU A 334 26.73 -34.51 -50.00
N HIS A 335 26.54 -33.78 -51.10
CA HIS A 335 27.57 -33.00 -51.76
C HIS A 335 27.50 -31.53 -51.33
N VAL A 336 28.65 -31.01 -50.90
CA VAL A 336 28.76 -29.61 -50.45
C VAL A 336 29.69 -28.83 -51.33
N GLU A 337 29.16 -27.77 -51.96
CA GLU A 337 29.94 -26.84 -52.79
C GLU A 337 29.95 -25.44 -52.15
N TYR A 338 31.10 -24.77 -52.20
CA TYR A 338 31.27 -23.44 -51.66
C TYR A 338 31.51 -22.45 -52.80
N ASP A 339 30.57 -21.52 -53.04
CA ASP A 339 30.75 -20.36 -53.93
C ASP A 339 30.82 -19.10 -53.08
N LEU A 340 32.02 -18.60 -52.84
CA LEU A 340 32.30 -17.47 -51.93
C LEU A 340 32.94 -16.33 -52.71
N GLN A 341 32.12 -15.33 -53.10
CA GLN A 341 32.58 -14.15 -53.84
C GLN A 341 33.17 -13.08 -52.95
N LYS A 342 32.68 -12.95 -51.71
CA LYS A 342 33.14 -11.94 -50.75
C LYS A 342 33.00 -12.49 -49.32
N THR A 343 34.03 -12.25 -48.49
CA THR A 343 34.05 -12.74 -47.07
C THR A 343 34.34 -11.65 -46.06
N ASP A 344 34.69 -10.42 -46.51
CA ASP A 344 35.02 -9.30 -45.61
C ASP A 344 33.76 -8.53 -45.17
N PHE A 345 32.98 -9.14 -44.30
CA PHE A 345 31.82 -8.55 -43.63
C PHE A 345 31.55 -9.24 -42.31
N LYS A 346 30.66 -8.65 -41.44
CA LYS A 346 30.27 -9.24 -40.18
C LYS A 346 28.85 -9.77 -40.23
N VAL A 347 28.59 -10.85 -39.52
CA VAL A 347 27.28 -11.50 -39.38
C VAL A 347 27.00 -11.81 -37.92
N PRO A 348 25.74 -11.88 -37.53
CA PRO A 348 25.39 -12.47 -36.22
C PRO A 348 25.86 -13.92 -36.13
N MET A 349 26.33 -14.36 -34.97
CA MET A 349 26.71 -15.76 -34.76
C MET A 349 25.52 -16.70 -35.04
N LEU A 350 25.81 -17.86 -35.65
CA LEU A 350 24.82 -18.90 -35.99
C LEU A 350 23.77 -18.46 -37.03
N SER A 351 24.02 -17.39 -37.80
CA SER A 351 23.06 -16.87 -38.79
C SER A 351 23.18 -17.54 -40.16
N VAL A 352 24.29 -18.20 -40.43
CA VAL A 352 24.60 -18.87 -41.74
C VAL A 352 24.44 -20.37 -41.64
N GLN A 353 24.17 -20.93 -40.48
CA GLN A 353 23.93 -22.37 -40.37
C GLN A 353 22.69 -22.79 -41.17
N PRO A 354 22.73 -23.87 -41.94
CA PRO A 354 21.56 -24.34 -42.69
C PRO A 354 20.47 -24.80 -41.69
N PHE A 355 19.24 -24.39 -41.98
CA PHE A 355 18.04 -24.76 -41.25
C PHE A 355 17.64 -26.22 -41.54
#